data_80a2883599ea630eead3e737ab225008
#
_entry.id   80a2883599ea630eead3e737ab225008
#
_cell.length_a   1.000
_cell.length_b   1.000
_cell.length_c   1.000
_cell.angle_alpha   90.00
_cell.angle_beta   90.00
_cell.angle_gamma   90.00
#
_symmetry.space_group_name_H-M   'P 1'
#
loop_
_entity.id
_entity.type
_entity.pdbx_description
1 polymer ?
#
loop_
_entity_poly.entity_id
_entity_poly.type
_entity_poly.pdbx_seq_one_letter_code
_entity_poly.pdbx_strand_id
1 'polypeptide(L)'
;MATPHISAQKGDFAKTVFMPGDPLRAKFIAENFLDEVRLVTQVRGMLGYTGTYRGVPVSVMGSGMGMPSIGIYSYELFTQYDVDNIIRIGSAGSYTERAKIFDLVLATAAYSESSFAKTQSGWEGDTILPSDALNERLRASAKKLQKPLLEGVIHSSDVFYREDKTPYWKTLRDEKGCLAVEMESFALFHNAKVTGKQAACLLTISDSFISNEVTTAEQRQNSFTDMMEVALGSVLEG
;
A
#
# COMPACT_ATOMS: atom_id res chain seq x y z
N MET A 1 21.97 -3.58 -11.52
CA MET A 1 22.76 -2.38 -11.11
C MET A 1 21.87 -1.55 -10.22
N ALA A 2 22.47 -0.88 -9.22
CA ALA A 2 21.73 0.05 -8.35
C ALA A 2 21.14 1.20 -9.17
N THR A 3 19.96 1.67 -8.77
CA THR A 3 19.34 2.89 -9.31
C THR A 3 19.73 4.10 -8.45
N PRO A 4 19.39 5.34 -8.84
CA PRO A 4 19.60 6.51 -7.98
C PRO A 4 18.82 6.47 -6.66
N HIS A 5 17.79 5.62 -6.54
CA HIS A 5 16.88 5.58 -5.40
C HIS A 5 16.97 4.28 -4.58
N ILE A 6 17.53 3.20 -5.15
CA ILE A 6 17.63 1.87 -4.53
C ILE A 6 19.04 1.34 -4.74
N SER A 7 19.77 1.04 -3.64
CA SER A 7 21.16 0.55 -3.70
C SER A 7 21.28 -0.96 -3.87
N ALA A 8 20.19 -1.69 -3.87
CA ALA A 8 20.16 -3.14 -4.04
C ALA A 8 20.69 -3.61 -5.41
N GLN A 9 21.08 -4.87 -5.50
CA GLN A 9 21.39 -5.54 -6.76
C GLN A 9 20.18 -6.33 -7.26
N LYS A 10 20.18 -6.67 -8.55
CA LYS A 10 19.16 -7.57 -9.11
C LYS A 10 19.20 -8.92 -8.39
N GLY A 11 18.05 -9.38 -7.91
CA GLY A 11 17.93 -10.59 -7.11
C GLY A 11 18.02 -10.36 -5.58
N ASP A 12 18.28 -9.14 -5.13
CA ASP A 12 18.22 -8.81 -3.71
C ASP A 12 16.79 -8.73 -3.17
N PHE A 13 15.85 -8.31 -4.00
CA PHE A 13 14.42 -8.32 -3.66
C PHE A 13 13.77 -9.67 -4.01
N ALA A 14 12.82 -10.09 -3.18
CA ALA A 14 11.92 -11.18 -3.48
C ALA A 14 10.88 -10.78 -4.55
N LYS A 15 10.18 -11.78 -5.10
CA LYS A 15 9.12 -11.56 -6.12
C LYS A 15 7.93 -10.76 -5.60
N THR A 16 7.68 -10.79 -4.29
CA THR A 16 6.63 -10.03 -3.62
C THR A 16 7.23 -9.04 -2.64
N VAL A 17 6.87 -7.77 -2.78
CA VAL A 17 7.31 -6.68 -1.90
C VAL A 17 6.09 -6.07 -1.20
N PHE A 18 6.15 -5.99 0.12
CA PHE A 18 5.19 -5.24 0.93
C PHE A 18 5.68 -3.80 1.11
N MET A 19 4.81 -2.83 0.82
CA MET A 19 5.20 -1.42 0.86
C MET A 19 4.36 -0.60 1.86
N PRO A 20 4.80 -0.46 3.13
CA PRO A 20 4.30 0.59 4.00
C PRO A 20 4.79 1.97 3.53
N GLY A 21 4.06 3.03 3.85
CA GLY A 21 4.53 4.41 3.59
C GLY A 21 5.78 4.77 4.40
N ASP A 22 5.79 4.37 5.66
CA ASP A 22 6.84 4.67 6.63
C ASP A 22 8.00 3.64 6.55
N PRO A 23 9.26 4.08 6.30
CA PRO A 23 10.42 3.19 6.31
C PRO A 23 10.69 2.55 7.68
N LEU A 24 10.31 3.18 8.80
CA LEU A 24 10.44 2.58 10.12
C LEU A 24 9.41 1.45 10.33
N ARG A 25 8.24 1.54 9.70
CA ARG A 25 7.29 0.42 9.68
C ARG A 25 7.84 -0.74 8.82
N ALA A 26 8.52 -0.46 7.73
CA ALA A 26 9.21 -1.50 6.96
C ALA A 26 10.26 -2.23 7.82
N LYS A 27 11.05 -1.48 8.61
CA LYS A 27 11.98 -2.03 9.58
C LYS A 27 11.28 -2.88 10.65
N PHE A 28 10.21 -2.34 11.25
CA PHE A 28 9.43 -3.05 12.26
C PHE A 28 8.88 -4.40 11.74
N ILE A 29 8.33 -4.42 10.53
CA ILE A 29 7.84 -5.66 9.93
C ILE A 29 8.98 -6.65 9.70
N ALA A 30 10.10 -6.20 9.15
CA ALA A 30 11.24 -7.06 8.91
C ALA A 30 11.77 -7.70 10.21
N GLU A 31 11.95 -6.90 11.26
CA GLU A 31 12.54 -7.36 12.52
C GLU A 31 11.60 -8.23 13.37
N ASN A 32 10.28 -8.10 13.22
CA ASN A 32 9.31 -8.79 14.08
C ASN A 32 8.56 -9.95 13.39
N PHE A 33 8.54 -10.01 12.07
CA PHE A 33 7.75 -10.99 11.32
C PHE A 33 8.55 -11.85 10.35
N LEU A 34 9.78 -11.44 9.99
CA LEU A 34 10.58 -12.19 9.02
C LEU A 34 11.77 -12.89 9.66
N ASP A 35 12.14 -14.03 9.09
CA ASP A 35 13.38 -14.73 9.39
C ASP A 35 14.46 -14.39 8.35
N GLU A 36 15.75 -14.60 8.69
CA GLU A 36 16.90 -14.39 7.80
C GLU A 36 16.97 -13.00 7.17
N VAL A 37 16.62 -11.98 7.94
CA VAL A 37 16.48 -10.59 7.49
C VAL A 37 17.80 -9.98 7.08
N ARG A 38 17.86 -9.37 5.92
CA ARG A 38 18.97 -8.53 5.46
C ARG A 38 18.47 -7.18 4.94
N LEU A 39 19.16 -6.11 5.30
CA LEU A 39 18.96 -4.77 4.75
C LEU A 39 19.50 -4.74 3.30
N VAL A 40 18.67 -4.42 2.31
CA VAL A 40 19.05 -4.42 0.89
C VAL A 40 19.17 -3.01 0.32
N THR A 41 18.49 -2.04 0.91
CA THR A 41 18.61 -0.62 0.54
C THR A 41 18.30 0.30 1.71
N GLN A 42 18.97 1.47 1.75
CA GLN A 42 18.70 2.56 2.69
C GLN A 42 18.93 3.94 2.07
N VAL A 43 19.00 4.00 0.74
CA VAL A 43 19.21 5.27 0.02
C VAL A 43 18.09 6.25 0.38
N ARG A 44 18.44 7.50 0.67
CA ARG A 44 17.52 8.57 1.05
C ARG A 44 16.71 8.27 2.33
N GLY A 45 17.18 7.35 3.19
CA GLY A 45 16.44 6.89 4.36
C GLY A 45 15.29 5.92 4.06
N MET A 46 15.14 5.52 2.79
CA MET A 46 14.11 4.57 2.40
C MET A 46 14.61 3.14 2.62
N LEU A 47 14.22 2.59 3.77
CA LEU A 47 14.67 1.28 4.21
C LEU A 47 13.95 0.17 3.45
N GLY A 48 14.71 -0.80 2.94
CA GLY A 48 14.20 -2.01 2.31
C GLY A 48 14.94 -3.25 2.80
N TYR A 49 14.17 -4.28 3.11
CA TYR A 49 14.64 -5.54 3.69
C TYR A 49 14.14 -6.72 2.87
N THR A 50 14.91 -7.78 2.85
CA THR A 50 14.51 -9.09 2.33
C THR A 50 14.76 -10.15 3.38
N GLY A 51 13.85 -11.09 3.51
CA GLY A 51 13.90 -12.21 4.42
C GLY A 51 12.93 -13.29 3.97
N THR A 52 12.52 -14.15 4.91
CA THR A 52 11.51 -15.18 4.67
C THR A 52 10.35 -15.05 5.66
N TYR A 53 9.14 -15.29 5.18
CA TYR A 53 7.97 -15.46 6.03
C TYR A 53 7.50 -16.91 5.95
N ARG A 54 7.67 -17.64 7.05
CA ARG A 54 7.37 -19.10 7.09
C ARG A 54 8.00 -19.87 5.93
N GLY A 55 9.26 -19.53 5.59
CA GLY A 55 10.03 -20.18 4.52
C GLY A 55 9.78 -19.62 3.12
N VAL A 56 8.82 -18.70 2.92
CA VAL A 56 8.59 -18.04 1.62
C VAL A 56 9.39 -16.73 1.55
N PRO A 57 10.23 -16.52 0.52
CA PRO A 57 10.98 -15.28 0.35
C PRO A 57 10.03 -14.09 0.14
N VAL A 58 10.24 -13.02 0.92
CA VAL A 58 9.48 -11.77 0.83
C VAL A 58 10.40 -10.57 1.06
N SER A 59 10.01 -9.43 0.56
CA SER A 59 10.68 -8.17 0.85
C SER A 59 9.69 -7.16 1.44
N VAL A 60 10.22 -6.24 2.24
CA VAL A 60 9.47 -5.11 2.79
C VAL A 60 10.28 -3.85 2.55
N MET A 61 9.66 -2.83 1.95
CA MET A 61 10.35 -1.57 1.68
C MET A 61 9.39 -0.39 1.86
N GLY A 62 9.87 0.69 2.49
CA GLY A 62 9.11 1.94 2.56
C GLY A 62 8.81 2.52 1.18
N SER A 63 7.63 3.12 1.02
CA SER A 63 7.25 3.81 -0.23
C SER A 63 7.41 5.34 -0.13
N GLY A 64 7.55 5.89 1.07
CA GLY A 64 7.32 7.30 1.32
C GLY A 64 5.85 7.66 1.19
N MET A 65 5.54 8.95 1.18
CA MET A 65 4.18 9.48 1.07
C MET A 65 3.95 10.08 -0.31
N GLY A 66 2.74 9.82 -0.83
CA GLY A 66 2.25 10.42 -2.08
C GLY A 66 2.65 9.66 -3.34
N MET A 67 1.85 9.88 -4.39
CA MET A 67 1.99 9.18 -5.67
C MET A 67 3.36 9.37 -6.33
N PRO A 68 4.01 10.54 -6.31
CA PRO A 68 5.34 10.68 -6.88
C PRO A 68 6.39 9.80 -6.20
N SER A 69 6.29 9.62 -4.86
CA SER A 69 7.23 8.79 -4.11
C SER A 69 7.07 7.31 -4.44
N ILE A 70 5.87 6.74 -4.21
CA ILE A 70 5.63 5.33 -4.54
C ILE A 70 5.77 5.08 -6.04
N GLY A 71 5.49 6.09 -6.86
CA GLY A 71 5.65 6.04 -8.31
C GLY A 71 7.09 5.73 -8.73
N ILE A 72 8.07 6.35 -8.09
CA ILE A 72 9.50 6.06 -8.33
C ILE A 72 9.84 4.64 -7.88
N TYR A 73 9.61 4.33 -6.61
CA TYR A 73 10.06 3.07 -6.03
C TYR A 73 9.38 1.85 -6.66
N SER A 74 8.07 1.89 -6.85
CA SER A 74 7.35 0.76 -7.46
C SER A 74 7.74 0.53 -8.91
N TYR A 75 7.96 1.60 -9.68
CA TYR A 75 8.41 1.49 -11.06
C TYR A 75 9.80 0.85 -11.16
N GLU A 76 10.75 1.27 -10.32
CA GLU A 76 12.09 0.68 -10.27
C GLU A 76 12.05 -0.79 -9.82
N LEU A 77 11.27 -1.12 -8.78
CA LEU A 77 11.11 -2.49 -8.31
C LEU A 77 10.59 -3.40 -9.42
N PHE A 78 9.56 -2.99 -10.15
CA PHE A 78 8.99 -3.76 -11.25
C PHE A 78 9.94 -3.91 -12.45
N THR A 79 10.66 -2.85 -12.81
CA THR A 79 11.43 -2.82 -14.07
C THR A 79 12.91 -3.17 -13.90
N GLN A 80 13.51 -2.93 -12.73
CA GLN A 80 14.96 -3.09 -12.53
C GLN A 80 15.31 -4.24 -11.56
N TYR A 81 14.41 -4.60 -10.65
CA TYR A 81 14.68 -5.57 -9.58
C TYR A 81 13.89 -6.87 -9.69
N ASP A 82 13.20 -7.08 -10.81
CA ASP A 82 12.49 -8.33 -11.12
C ASP A 82 11.38 -8.68 -10.11
N VAL A 83 10.79 -7.66 -9.50
CA VAL A 83 9.62 -7.79 -8.62
C VAL A 83 8.37 -8.01 -9.49
N ASP A 84 7.53 -8.97 -9.09
CA ASP A 84 6.30 -9.29 -9.80
C ASP A 84 5.05 -8.74 -9.11
N ASN A 85 5.08 -8.67 -7.77
CA ASN A 85 3.94 -8.28 -6.96
C ASN A 85 4.33 -7.19 -5.95
N ILE A 86 3.56 -6.14 -5.87
CA ILE A 86 3.68 -5.16 -4.79
C ILE A 86 2.34 -5.04 -4.06
N ILE A 87 2.36 -5.26 -2.76
CA ILE A 87 1.20 -5.08 -1.88
C ILE A 87 1.47 -3.88 -0.97
N ARG A 88 0.75 -2.79 -1.20
CA ARG A 88 0.77 -1.65 -0.29
C ARG A 88 0.06 -2.03 1.00
N ILE A 89 0.70 -1.71 2.12
CA ILE A 89 0.17 -1.90 3.48
C ILE A 89 0.23 -0.56 4.22
N GLY A 90 -0.87 0.15 4.19
CA GLY A 90 -0.90 1.55 4.59
C GLY A 90 -1.92 1.89 5.67
N SER A 91 -1.93 3.16 6.06
CA SER A 91 -3.00 3.78 6.86
C SER A 91 -3.93 4.56 5.94
N ALA A 92 -5.20 4.72 6.37
CA ALA A 92 -6.21 5.48 5.64
C ALA A 92 -7.16 6.21 6.59
N GLY A 93 -7.67 7.36 6.13
CA GLY A 93 -8.75 8.09 6.79
C GLY A 93 -10.12 7.61 6.30
N SER A 94 -11.03 7.28 7.21
CA SER A 94 -12.36 6.78 6.87
C SER A 94 -13.33 7.89 6.46
N TYR A 95 -14.07 7.68 5.37
CA TYR A 95 -15.17 8.53 4.91
C TYR A 95 -16.56 8.02 5.33
N THR A 96 -16.63 6.90 6.04
CA THR A 96 -17.89 6.22 6.36
C THR A 96 -17.91 5.69 7.80
N GLU A 97 -19.09 5.63 8.43
CA GLU A 97 -19.29 5.01 9.74
C GLU A 97 -19.06 3.47 9.72
N ARG A 98 -19.06 2.87 8.52
CA ARG A 98 -18.84 1.42 8.36
C ARG A 98 -17.39 1.01 8.63
N ALA A 99 -16.43 1.91 8.41
CA ALA A 99 -15.01 1.68 8.61
C ALA A 99 -14.52 2.45 9.84
N LYS A 100 -14.27 1.73 10.91
CA LYS A 100 -13.84 2.27 12.22
C LYS A 100 -12.33 2.22 12.36
N ILE A 101 -11.79 2.94 13.33
CA ILE A 101 -10.37 2.87 13.69
C ILE A 101 -9.96 1.41 13.91
N PHE A 102 -8.83 1.03 13.32
CA PHE A 102 -8.23 -0.31 13.24
C PHE A 102 -8.93 -1.31 12.30
N ASP A 103 -10.07 -0.99 11.71
CA ASP A 103 -10.65 -1.87 10.69
C ASP A 103 -9.72 -1.99 9.48
N LEU A 104 -9.73 -3.20 8.88
CA LEU A 104 -8.99 -3.48 7.65
C LEU A 104 -9.85 -3.19 6.43
N VAL A 105 -9.26 -2.51 5.45
CA VAL A 105 -9.91 -2.18 4.18
C VAL A 105 -9.06 -2.71 3.03
N LEU A 106 -9.65 -3.59 2.21
CA LEU A 106 -9.07 -4.06 0.96
C LEU A 106 -9.59 -3.20 -0.21
N ALA A 107 -8.68 -2.57 -0.94
CA ALA A 107 -9.03 -1.75 -2.08
C ALA A 107 -9.54 -2.62 -3.25
N THR A 108 -10.76 -2.37 -3.72
CA THR A 108 -11.31 -2.95 -4.94
C THR A 108 -11.07 -2.07 -6.16
N ALA A 109 -10.81 -0.79 -5.95
CA ALA A 109 -10.38 0.19 -6.94
C ALA A 109 -9.70 1.36 -6.24
N ALA A 110 -8.86 2.09 -6.95
CA ALA A 110 -8.34 3.39 -6.53
C ALA A 110 -8.90 4.47 -7.46
N TYR A 111 -9.63 5.41 -6.89
CA TYR A 111 -10.08 6.64 -7.55
C TYR A 111 -9.08 7.76 -7.25
N SER A 112 -8.80 8.64 -8.21
CA SER A 112 -7.99 9.84 -8.00
C SER A 112 -8.31 10.94 -9.02
N GLU A 113 -8.24 12.16 -8.59
CA GLU A 113 -8.20 13.36 -9.43
C GLU A 113 -6.79 13.73 -9.92
N SER A 114 -5.79 12.92 -9.60
CA SER A 114 -4.38 13.16 -9.94
C SER A 114 -4.11 13.08 -11.43
N SER A 115 -3.19 13.92 -11.89
CA SER A 115 -2.63 13.85 -13.24
C SER A 115 -1.52 12.80 -13.40
N PHE A 116 -1.20 12.01 -12.37
CA PHE A 116 -0.07 11.06 -12.38
C PHE A 116 -0.09 10.14 -13.60
N ALA A 117 -1.20 9.43 -13.82
CA ALA A 117 -1.32 8.46 -14.91
C ALA A 117 -1.30 9.13 -16.29
N LYS A 118 -1.97 10.28 -16.43
CA LYS A 118 -1.95 11.08 -17.66
C LYS A 118 -0.54 11.58 -17.99
N THR A 119 0.17 12.08 -16.99
CA THR A 119 1.54 12.59 -17.16
C THR A 119 2.53 11.48 -17.51
N GLN A 120 2.38 10.28 -16.87
CA GLN A 120 3.29 9.18 -17.10
C GLN A 120 3.08 8.48 -18.45
N SER A 121 1.84 8.22 -18.85
CA SER A 121 1.52 7.35 -20.01
C SER A 121 0.42 7.87 -20.93
N GLY A 122 -0.14 9.05 -20.68
CA GLY A 122 -1.28 9.58 -21.43
C GLY A 122 -2.62 8.95 -21.06
N TRP A 123 -2.71 8.13 -20.00
CA TRP A 123 -3.95 7.52 -19.58
C TRP A 123 -4.84 8.53 -18.83
N GLU A 124 -6.09 8.70 -19.27
CA GLU A 124 -7.00 9.74 -18.78
C GLU A 124 -8.12 9.24 -17.84
N GLY A 125 -8.09 7.97 -17.44
CA GLY A 125 -9.05 7.45 -16.48
C GLY A 125 -8.82 7.99 -15.06
N ASP A 126 -9.88 8.06 -14.27
CA ASP A 126 -9.84 8.50 -12.87
C ASP A 126 -9.88 7.33 -11.87
N THR A 127 -10.11 6.11 -12.33
CA THR A 127 -10.29 4.93 -11.50
C THR A 127 -9.52 3.74 -12.07
N ILE A 128 -8.71 3.09 -11.25
CA ILE A 128 -7.88 1.95 -11.66
C ILE A 128 -8.04 0.78 -10.69
N LEU A 129 -8.02 -0.45 -11.24
CA LEU A 129 -8.24 -1.67 -10.47
C LEU A 129 -6.92 -2.27 -9.98
N PRO A 130 -6.91 -2.90 -8.78
CA PRO A 130 -5.83 -3.76 -8.31
C PRO A 130 -5.80 -5.08 -9.09
N SER A 131 -4.84 -5.94 -8.79
CA SER A 131 -4.82 -7.33 -9.25
C SER A 131 -5.86 -8.18 -8.50
N ASP A 132 -6.78 -8.80 -9.24
CA ASP A 132 -7.77 -9.72 -8.65
C ASP A 132 -7.08 -10.91 -7.97
N ALA A 133 -6.02 -11.45 -8.57
CA ALA A 133 -5.28 -12.58 -7.99
C ALA A 133 -4.66 -12.25 -6.64
N LEU A 134 -4.09 -11.04 -6.47
CA LEU A 134 -3.56 -10.62 -5.17
C LEU A 134 -4.67 -10.34 -4.16
N ASN A 135 -5.78 -9.76 -4.60
CA ASN A 135 -6.93 -9.54 -3.72
C ASN A 135 -7.54 -10.86 -3.22
N GLU A 136 -7.63 -11.89 -4.07
CA GLU A 136 -8.09 -13.23 -3.65
C GLU A 136 -7.18 -13.84 -2.58
N ARG A 137 -5.85 -13.73 -2.73
CA ARG A 137 -4.89 -14.19 -1.72
C ARG A 137 -5.05 -13.44 -0.40
N LEU A 138 -5.25 -12.12 -0.44
CA LEU A 138 -5.51 -11.31 0.76
C LEU A 138 -6.81 -11.70 1.45
N ARG A 139 -7.89 -11.97 0.69
CA ARG A 139 -9.17 -12.48 1.23
C ARG A 139 -9.00 -13.84 1.88
N ALA A 140 -8.29 -14.76 1.22
CA ALA A 140 -8.03 -16.10 1.75
C ALA A 140 -7.24 -16.03 3.07
N SER A 141 -6.19 -15.20 3.11
CA SER A 141 -5.40 -14.98 4.31
C SER A 141 -6.22 -14.39 5.45
N ALA A 142 -7.01 -13.36 5.19
CA ALA A 142 -7.87 -12.72 6.18
C ALA A 142 -8.92 -13.70 6.75
N LYS A 143 -9.54 -14.50 5.88
CA LYS A 143 -10.48 -15.56 6.28
C LYS A 143 -9.83 -16.60 7.19
N LYS A 144 -8.63 -17.06 6.83
CA LYS A 144 -7.87 -18.04 7.60
C LYS A 144 -7.48 -17.53 8.99
N LEU A 145 -7.13 -16.24 9.07
CA LEU A 145 -6.80 -15.55 10.31
C LEU A 145 -8.03 -15.01 11.06
N GLN A 146 -9.22 -15.21 10.53
CA GLN A 146 -10.48 -14.72 11.10
C GLN A 146 -10.49 -13.19 11.29
N LYS A 147 -9.82 -12.44 10.39
CA LYS A 147 -9.78 -10.97 10.40
C LYS A 147 -10.82 -10.43 9.42
N PRO A 148 -11.81 -9.66 9.90
CA PRO A 148 -12.80 -9.04 9.02
C PRO A 148 -12.14 -8.10 8.02
N LEU A 149 -12.58 -8.13 6.75
CA LEU A 149 -12.19 -7.17 5.73
C LEU A 149 -13.42 -6.38 5.28
N LEU A 150 -13.29 -5.06 5.26
CA LEU A 150 -14.15 -4.20 4.47
C LEU A 150 -13.54 -4.07 3.08
N GLU A 151 -14.39 -4.05 2.06
CA GLU A 151 -13.93 -3.91 0.69
C GLU A 151 -14.61 -2.71 0.02
N GLY A 152 -13.85 -1.97 -0.80
CA GLY A 152 -14.41 -0.86 -1.53
C GLY A 152 -13.39 0.01 -2.24
N VAL A 153 -13.92 1.05 -2.89
CA VAL A 153 -13.11 2.04 -3.59
C VAL A 153 -12.35 2.90 -2.59
N ILE A 154 -11.07 3.15 -2.88
CA ILE A 154 -10.19 4.02 -2.09
C ILE A 154 -9.91 5.29 -2.90
N HIS A 155 -10.00 6.43 -2.25
CA HIS A 155 -9.52 7.70 -2.80
C HIS A 155 -8.01 7.82 -2.58
N SER A 156 -7.24 7.97 -3.66
CA SER A 156 -5.82 8.35 -3.61
C SER A 156 -5.69 9.83 -3.84
N SER A 157 -5.38 10.61 -2.81
CA SER A 157 -5.29 12.08 -2.88
C SER A 157 -3.85 12.55 -3.13
N ASP A 158 -3.68 13.59 -3.94
CA ASP A 158 -2.38 14.28 -4.10
C ASP A 158 -2.03 15.17 -2.91
N VAL A 159 -3.03 15.54 -2.09
CA VAL A 159 -2.84 16.47 -0.97
C VAL A 159 -3.44 15.91 0.31
N PHE A 160 -2.74 16.12 1.43
CA PHE A 160 -3.25 15.78 2.76
C PHE A 160 -4.07 16.94 3.35
N TYR A 161 -3.63 18.17 3.16
CA TYR A 161 -4.30 19.37 3.64
C TYR A 161 -4.99 20.08 2.48
N ARG A 162 -6.30 20.31 2.60
CA ARG A 162 -7.09 21.07 1.64
C ARG A 162 -7.50 22.43 2.23
N GLU A 163 -7.38 23.48 1.41
CA GLU A 163 -7.80 24.84 1.80
C GLU A 163 -9.29 25.08 1.57
N ASP A 164 -9.95 24.27 0.76
CA ASP A 164 -11.39 24.40 0.59
C ASP A 164 -12.11 23.98 1.88
N LYS A 165 -13.14 24.76 2.26
CA LYS A 165 -13.93 24.51 3.46
C LYS A 165 -15.11 23.56 3.19
N THR A 166 -15.27 23.09 1.97
CA THR A 166 -16.33 22.15 1.62
C THR A 166 -15.95 20.76 2.08
N PRO A 167 -16.90 19.97 2.61
CA PRO A 167 -16.60 18.59 2.97
C PRO A 167 -16.52 17.69 1.72
N TYR A 168 -15.49 17.93 0.85
CA TYR A 168 -15.24 17.22 -0.40
C TYR A 168 -15.33 15.70 -0.27
N TRP A 169 -14.94 15.17 0.88
CA TRP A 169 -14.98 13.74 1.16
C TRP A 169 -16.41 13.17 1.11
N LYS A 170 -17.46 13.99 1.38
CA LYS A 170 -18.85 13.57 1.24
C LYS A 170 -19.19 13.30 -0.23
N THR A 171 -18.79 14.19 -1.12
CA THR A 171 -18.96 14.00 -2.56
C THR A 171 -18.24 12.74 -3.04
N LEU A 172 -17.00 12.53 -2.60
CA LEU A 172 -16.23 11.33 -2.96
C LEU A 172 -16.87 10.04 -2.41
N ARG A 173 -17.39 10.07 -1.19
CA ARG A 173 -18.14 8.96 -0.63
C ARG A 173 -19.44 8.69 -1.40
N ASP A 174 -20.24 9.74 -1.63
CA ASP A 174 -21.62 9.62 -2.12
C ASP A 174 -21.68 9.40 -3.64
N GLU A 175 -20.80 10.01 -4.42
CA GLU A 175 -20.78 9.96 -5.89
C GLU A 175 -19.78 8.93 -6.44
N LYS A 176 -18.62 8.76 -5.79
CA LYS A 176 -17.56 7.84 -6.23
C LYS A 176 -17.51 6.53 -5.41
N GLY A 177 -18.30 6.43 -4.35
CA GLY A 177 -18.34 5.25 -3.48
C GLY A 177 -17.07 5.03 -2.66
N CYS A 178 -16.24 6.07 -2.48
CA CYS A 178 -15.00 5.95 -1.73
C CYS A 178 -15.25 5.69 -0.25
N LEU A 179 -14.67 4.61 0.28
CA LEU A 179 -14.75 4.26 1.70
C LEU A 179 -13.74 5.03 2.56
N ALA A 180 -12.55 5.25 2.02
CA ALA A 180 -11.44 5.84 2.76
C ALA A 180 -10.47 6.56 1.80
N VAL A 181 -9.54 7.34 2.37
CA VAL A 181 -8.51 8.08 1.65
C VAL A 181 -7.11 7.66 2.09
N GLU A 182 -6.24 7.55 1.12
CA GLU A 182 -4.79 7.44 1.26
C GLU A 182 -4.12 8.22 0.10
N MET A 183 -2.84 8.03 -0.20
CA MET A 183 -2.14 8.92 -1.13
C MET A 183 -1.30 8.19 -2.20
N GLU A 184 -1.39 6.85 -2.36
CA GLU A 184 -0.41 6.08 -3.12
C GLU A 184 -1.00 5.03 -4.08
N SER A 185 -2.14 4.42 -3.75
CA SER A 185 -2.61 3.21 -4.43
C SER A 185 -2.92 3.43 -5.91
N PHE A 186 -3.39 4.62 -6.31
CA PHE A 186 -3.65 4.93 -7.72
C PHE A 186 -2.36 4.87 -8.57
N ALA A 187 -1.27 5.48 -8.10
CA ALA A 187 0.02 5.43 -8.80
C ALA A 187 0.61 4.03 -8.82
N LEU A 188 0.50 3.28 -7.71
CA LEU A 188 0.97 1.91 -7.63
C LEU A 188 0.24 1.01 -8.64
N PHE A 189 -1.10 1.06 -8.68
CA PHE A 189 -1.90 0.26 -9.62
C PHE A 189 -1.63 0.66 -11.07
N HIS A 190 -1.41 1.97 -11.31
CA HIS A 190 -1.03 2.44 -12.64
C HIS A 190 0.34 1.89 -13.07
N ASN A 191 1.34 1.92 -12.20
CA ASN A 191 2.65 1.35 -12.48
C ASN A 191 2.57 -0.17 -12.75
N ALA A 192 1.79 -0.91 -11.97
CA ALA A 192 1.57 -2.33 -12.21
C ALA A 192 0.94 -2.56 -13.61
N LYS A 193 -0.08 -1.76 -13.97
CA LYS A 193 -0.73 -1.84 -15.29
C LYS A 193 0.23 -1.60 -16.44
N VAL A 194 1.01 -0.52 -16.41
CA VAL A 194 1.91 -0.16 -17.54
C VAL A 194 3.14 -1.06 -17.65
N THR A 195 3.51 -1.77 -16.57
CA THR A 195 4.64 -2.70 -16.54
C THR A 195 4.23 -4.17 -16.71
N GLY A 196 2.92 -4.45 -16.78
CA GLY A 196 2.39 -5.83 -16.84
C GLY A 196 2.63 -6.62 -15.56
N LYS A 197 2.70 -5.94 -14.42
CA LYS A 197 2.93 -6.51 -13.08
C LYS A 197 1.66 -6.46 -12.23
N GLN A 198 1.74 -6.89 -10.98
CA GLN A 198 0.59 -6.99 -10.10
C GLN A 198 0.72 -6.09 -8.87
N ALA A 199 -0.39 -5.46 -8.48
CA ALA A 199 -0.45 -4.66 -7.28
C ALA A 199 -1.78 -4.81 -6.54
N ALA A 200 -1.73 -4.69 -5.22
CA ALA A 200 -2.87 -4.64 -4.32
C ALA A 200 -2.65 -3.60 -3.22
N CYS A 201 -3.72 -3.24 -2.51
CA CYS A 201 -3.64 -2.32 -1.39
C CYS A 201 -4.55 -2.80 -0.25
N LEU A 202 -3.93 -3.05 0.91
CA LEU A 202 -4.57 -3.35 2.18
C LEU A 202 -4.27 -2.24 3.16
N LEU A 203 -5.29 -1.72 3.83
CA LEU A 203 -5.19 -0.54 4.67
C LEU A 203 -5.74 -0.83 6.07
N THR A 204 -5.18 -0.14 7.07
CA THR A 204 -5.80 0.00 8.38
C THR A 204 -6.35 1.41 8.52
N ILE A 205 -7.57 1.54 8.99
CA ILE A 205 -8.16 2.85 9.30
C ILE A 205 -7.43 3.45 10.49
N SER A 206 -6.83 4.61 10.28
CA SER A 206 -6.04 5.34 11.26
C SER A 206 -6.74 6.59 11.79
N ASP A 207 -7.69 7.12 11.05
CA ASP A 207 -8.45 8.32 11.38
C ASP A 207 -9.82 8.30 10.72
N SER A 208 -10.74 9.10 11.21
CA SER A 208 -12.12 9.17 10.73
C SER A 208 -12.59 10.60 10.53
N PHE A 209 -13.03 10.93 9.31
CA PHE A 209 -13.67 12.20 8.98
C PHE A 209 -15.08 12.31 9.58
N ILE A 210 -15.63 11.21 10.11
CA ILE A 210 -16.97 11.16 10.72
C ILE A 210 -16.90 11.41 12.22
N SER A 211 -16.06 10.64 12.95
CA SER A 211 -15.95 10.73 14.42
C SER A 211 -14.86 11.70 14.88
N ASN A 212 -14.00 12.18 13.98
CA ASN A 212 -12.80 12.94 14.28
C ASN A 212 -11.78 12.21 15.19
N GLU A 213 -11.87 10.89 15.28
CA GLU A 213 -10.88 10.07 15.96
C GLU A 213 -9.61 9.95 15.14
N VAL A 214 -8.45 9.95 15.80
CA VAL A 214 -7.13 9.86 15.17
C VAL A 214 -6.22 8.98 16.00
N THR A 215 -5.51 8.05 15.36
CA THR A 215 -4.45 7.26 16.01
C THR A 215 -3.15 8.06 16.15
N THR A 216 -2.36 7.73 17.18
CA THR A 216 -1.04 8.32 17.38
C THR A 216 -0.02 7.81 16.34
N ALA A 217 1.11 8.52 16.19
CA ALA A 217 2.20 8.08 15.32
C ALA A 217 2.76 6.71 15.74
N GLU A 218 2.88 6.47 17.06
CA GLU A 218 3.33 5.19 17.62
C GLU A 218 2.35 4.05 17.30
N GLN A 219 1.04 4.28 17.43
CA GLN A 219 0.03 3.30 17.04
C GLN A 219 0.10 2.97 15.56
N ARG A 220 0.31 3.97 14.68
CA ARG A 220 0.47 3.75 13.24
C ARG A 220 1.71 2.93 12.89
N GLN A 221 2.78 3.06 13.67
CA GLN A 221 4.01 2.32 13.45
C GLN A 221 3.92 0.87 13.93
N ASN A 222 3.34 0.63 15.12
CA ASN A 222 3.52 -0.63 15.86
C ASN A 222 2.23 -1.43 16.06
N SER A 223 1.03 -0.83 15.83
CA SER A 223 -0.24 -1.45 16.24
C SER A 223 -1.10 -1.97 15.08
N PHE A 224 -0.63 -1.85 13.83
CA PHE A 224 -1.34 -2.36 12.66
C PHE A 224 -0.96 -3.81 12.33
N THR A 225 -0.81 -4.64 13.38
CA THR A 225 -0.33 -6.02 13.28
C THR A 225 -1.29 -6.91 12.50
N ASP A 226 -2.61 -6.73 12.66
CA ASP A 226 -3.61 -7.49 11.90
C ASP A 226 -3.44 -7.33 10.39
N MET A 227 -3.21 -6.10 9.91
CA MET A 227 -2.92 -5.83 8.51
C MET A 227 -1.61 -6.51 8.06
N MET A 228 -0.57 -6.44 8.89
CA MET A 228 0.73 -7.05 8.58
C MET A 228 0.61 -8.58 8.49
N GLU A 229 -0.09 -9.21 9.42
CA GLU A 229 -0.34 -10.66 9.42
C GLU A 229 -1.15 -11.10 8.20
N VAL A 230 -2.23 -10.39 7.86
CA VAL A 230 -3.05 -10.69 6.68
C VAL A 230 -2.23 -10.52 5.40
N ALA A 231 -1.46 -9.43 5.28
CA ALA A 231 -0.64 -9.19 4.11
C ALA A 231 0.44 -10.26 3.94
N LEU A 232 1.22 -10.53 4.99
CA LEU A 232 2.26 -11.57 4.97
C LEU A 232 1.68 -12.97 4.76
N GLY A 233 0.54 -13.28 5.39
CA GLY A 233 -0.17 -14.54 5.19
C GLY A 233 -0.59 -14.80 3.74
N SER A 234 -0.82 -13.75 2.97
CA SER A 234 -1.27 -13.86 1.56
C SER A 234 -0.25 -14.57 0.65
N VAL A 235 1.04 -14.58 0.99
CA VAL A 235 2.06 -15.29 0.19
C VAL A 235 1.99 -16.81 0.36
N LEU A 236 1.24 -17.29 1.37
CA LEU A 236 1.03 -18.73 1.63
C LEU A 236 -0.22 -19.27 0.92
N GLU A 237 -1.01 -18.40 0.27
CA GLU A 237 -2.30 -18.72 -0.34
C GLU A 237 -2.21 -18.75 -1.89
N GLY A 238 -1.10 -19.18 -2.43
CA GLY A 238 -0.86 -19.19 -3.88
C GLY A 238 -0.46 -20.50 -4.45
#